data_8c19a247ac1222cbee454b53c234e4ef
#
_entry.id   8c19a247ac1222cbee454b53c234e4ef
#
_cell.length_a   1.000
_cell.length_b   1.000
_cell.length_c   1.000
_cell.angle_alpha   90.00
_cell.angle_beta   90.00
_cell.angle_gamma   90.00
#
_symmetry.space_group_name_H-M   'P 1'
#
loop_
_entity.id
_entity.type
_entity.pdbx_description
1 polymer ?
#
loop_
_entity_poly.entity_id
_entity_poly.type
_entity_poly.pdbx_seq_one_letter_code
_entity_poly.pdbx_strand_id
1 'polypeptide(L)'
;MNKHTKEIIGTIGMKVQYDENAKKLLSNKIFLAHILKGTVTEFKDANPRDIISLIEGEPYVSTVSVEPGMTNQVLENPKSKIKGSNTENTETKEGAIRFDIIFYVRMKDGISQIIVNIEAQKNSSPGYALMNRAIFYTCRMISSQKERDFTNSNYDDMVKVYSIWICPGVNKNCLNHFHITDDALVGNYKWPGKKDLFNFIMIGLDCESSQKLSQSKTESELHQFLNILFSSKLSGEEKVRLLDEELDIPVDEKIREELNDMCNLSEGIEEKGMKKGMKKGIETGRLETIAECLRNGTMNDAKRLLKATGEEIEKATELFLKKGE
;
A
#
# COMPACT_ATOMS: atom_id res chain seq x y z
N MET A 1 -21.64 5.04 -24.65
CA MET A 1 -21.00 4.42 -23.47
C MET A 1 -22.07 4.24 -22.40
N ASN A 2 -22.32 3.03 -21.92
CA ASN A 2 -23.40 2.71 -20.99
C ASN A 2 -23.16 3.39 -19.63
N LYS A 3 -24.24 3.80 -18.92
CA LYS A 3 -24.18 4.46 -17.60
C LYS A 3 -23.37 3.65 -16.58
N HIS A 4 -23.49 2.32 -16.62
CA HIS A 4 -22.74 1.38 -15.79
C HIS A 4 -21.22 1.41 -16.05
N THR A 5 -20.81 1.54 -17.32
CA THR A 5 -19.39 1.67 -17.70
C THR A 5 -18.80 3.00 -17.19
N LYS A 6 -19.56 4.11 -17.24
CA LYS A 6 -19.14 5.41 -16.69
C LYS A 6 -18.96 5.37 -15.17
N GLU A 7 -19.85 4.65 -14.44
CA GLU A 7 -19.75 4.52 -12.98
C GLU A 7 -18.52 3.68 -12.57
N ILE A 8 -18.23 2.59 -13.30
CA ILE A 8 -17.04 1.75 -13.05
C ILE A 8 -15.76 2.55 -13.30
N ILE A 9 -15.65 3.25 -14.42
CA ILE A 9 -14.51 4.09 -14.76
C ILE A 9 -14.32 5.19 -13.72
N GLY A 10 -15.40 5.85 -13.27
CA GLY A 10 -15.34 6.86 -12.23
C GLY A 10 -14.88 6.34 -10.88
N THR A 11 -15.23 5.10 -10.50
CA THR A 11 -14.76 4.48 -9.24
C THR A 11 -13.30 4.06 -9.32
N ILE A 12 -12.86 3.54 -10.48
CA ILE A 12 -11.45 3.20 -10.72
C ILE A 12 -10.60 4.48 -10.66
N GLY A 13 -11.04 5.56 -11.31
CA GLY A 13 -10.33 6.85 -11.27
C GLY A 13 -10.15 7.39 -9.86
N MET A 14 -11.18 7.32 -9.00
CA MET A 14 -11.07 7.76 -7.59
C MET A 14 -10.11 6.89 -6.77
N LYS A 15 -10.08 5.58 -6.99
CA LYS A 15 -9.13 4.69 -6.32
C LYS A 15 -7.68 4.99 -6.71
N VAL A 16 -7.44 5.26 -7.99
CA VAL A 16 -6.11 5.65 -8.48
C VAL A 16 -5.69 6.97 -7.84
N GLN A 17 -6.56 7.98 -7.81
CA GLN A 17 -6.28 9.26 -7.15
C GLN A 17 -6.03 9.12 -5.65
N TYR A 18 -6.79 8.25 -4.95
CA TYR A 18 -6.55 7.97 -3.54
C TYR A 18 -5.16 7.37 -3.30
N ASP A 19 -4.75 6.41 -4.13
CA ASP A 19 -3.43 5.79 -4.07
C ASP A 19 -2.31 6.82 -4.33
N GLU A 20 -2.48 7.67 -5.34
CA GLU A 20 -1.54 8.76 -5.65
C GLU A 20 -1.44 9.78 -4.51
N ASN A 21 -2.57 10.20 -3.91
CA ASN A 21 -2.57 11.13 -2.79
C ASN A 21 -1.94 10.51 -1.53
N ALA A 22 -2.21 9.23 -1.26
CA ALA A 22 -1.59 8.52 -0.14
C ALA A 22 -0.05 8.44 -0.31
N LYS A 23 0.44 8.15 -1.51
CA LYS A 23 1.88 8.13 -1.82
C LYS A 23 2.50 9.52 -1.67
N LYS A 24 1.84 10.54 -2.20
CA LYS A 24 2.29 11.93 -2.09
C LYS A 24 2.39 12.37 -0.64
N LEU A 25 1.36 12.10 0.16
CA LEU A 25 1.32 12.42 1.58
C LEU A 25 2.42 11.68 2.36
N LEU A 26 2.57 10.37 2.14
CA LEU A 26 3.62 9.56 2.78
C LEU A 26 5.03 9.93 2.32
N SER A 27 5.20 10.57 1.16
CA SER A 27 6.51 11.07 0.72
C SER A 27 6.99 12.30 1.47
N ASN A 28 6.14 12.91 2.30
CA ASN A 28 6.55 14.00 3.17
C ASN A 28 7.62 13.51 4.17
N LYS A 29 8.74 14.24 4.26
CA LYS A 29 9.88 13.84 5.11
C LYS A 29 9.53 13.71 6.58
N ILE A 30 8.54 14.48 7.08
CA ILE A 30 8.05 14.36 8.45
C ILE A 30 7.47 12.97 8.67
N PHE A 31 6.58 12.53 7.78
CA PHE A 31 5.95 11.21 7.87
C PHE A 31 6.93 10.08 7.64
N LEU A 32 7.85 10.24 6.68
CA LEU A 32 8.92 9.26 6.48
C LEU A 32 9.81 9.12 7.71
N ALA A 33 10.12 10.21 8.41
CA ALA A 33 10.93 10.15 9.63
C ALA A 33 10.24 9.33 10.74
N HIS A 34 8.92 9.47 10.91
CA HIS A 34 8.16 8.65 11.86
C HIS A 34 8.10 7.18 11.45
N ILE A 35 7.94 6.89 10.14
CA ILE A 35 8.03 5.53 9.61
C ILE A 35 9.40 4.93 9.89
N LEU A 36 10.48 5.66 9.59
CA LEU A 36 11.85 5.22 9.82
C LEU A 36 12.15 4.95 11.29
N LYS A 37 11.72 5.84 12.19
CA LYS A 37 11.85 5.65 13.65
C LYS A 37 11.19 4.34 14.09
N GLY A 38 10.03 4.03 13.57
CA GLY A 38 9.27 2.84 13.95
C GLY A 38 9.70 1.53 13.27
N THR A 39 10.50 1.59 12.20
CA THR A 39 10.83 0.43 11.37
C THR A 39 12.30 0.11 11.28
N VAL A 40 13.17 1.11 11.33
CA VAL A 40 14.62 0.96 11.14
C VAL A 40 15.30 0.98 12.49
N THR A 41 15.98 -0.10 12.84
CA THR A 41 16.56 -0.31 14.17
C THR A 41 17.51 0.82 14.58
N GLU A 42 18.29 1.34 13.63
CA GLU A 42 19.24 2.42 13.84
C GLU A 42 18.60 3.75 14.26
N PHE A 43 17.31 3.94 13.96
CA PHE A 43 16.55 5.15 14.27
C PHE A 43 15.58 5.00 15.45
N LYS A 44 15.52 3.83 16.08
CA LYS A 44 14.56 3.53 17.14
C LYS A 44 14.54 4.57 18.28
N ASP A 45 15.71 5.04 18.67
CA ASP A 45 15.89 6.00 19.76
C ASP A 45 16.15 7.43 19.27
N ALA A 46 16.07 7.67 17.95
CA ALA A 46 16.29 8.97 17.35
C ALA A 46 15.04 9.85 17.43
N ASN A 47 15.26 11.18 17.49
CA ASN A 47 14.18 12.14 17.35
C ASN A 47 13.80 12.21 15.86
N PRO A 48 12.50 12.14 15.48
CA PRO A 48 12.08 12.27 14.09
C PRO A 48 12.60 13.53 13.39
N ARG A 49 12.75 14.65 14.11
CA ARG A 49 13.32 15.91 13.58
C ARG A 49 14.77 15.73 13.10
N ASP A 50 15.54 14.92 13.79
CA ASP A 50 16.93 14.63 13.41
C ASP A 50 16.97 13.71 12.19
N ILE A 51 16.04 12.74 12.11
CA ILE A 51 15.91 11.81 10.97
C ILE A 51 15.59 12.57 9.68
N ILE A 52 14.74 13.61 9.74
CA ILE A 52 14.39 14.44 8.56
C ILE A 52 15.66 14.95 7.86
N SER A 53 16.66 15.40 8.63
CA SER A 53 17.93 15.93 8.11
C SER A 53 18.80 14.87 7.44
N LEU A 54 18.57 13.59 7.74
CA LEU A 54 19.29 12.44 7.19
C LEU A 54 18.67 11.91 5.88
N ILE A 55 17.43 12.31 5.57
CA ILE A 55 16.76 11.96 4.30
C ILE A 55 17.34 12.83 3.20
N GLU A 56 18.04 12.18 2.26
CA GLU A 56 18.78 12.84 1.19
C GLU A 56 17.86 13.23 0.02
N GLY A 57 18.00 14.48 -0.45
CA GLY A 57 17.23 15.00 -1.57
C GLY A 57 15.72 15.01 -1.29
N GLU A 58 14.91 15.04 -2.34
CA GLU A 58 13.45 14.87 -2.24
C GLU A 58 13.09 13.40 -2.52
N PRO A 59 12.19 12.79 -1.72
CA PRO A 59 11.70 11.45 -1.99
C PRO A 59 11.04 11.39 -3.36
N TYR A 60 11.37 10.36 -4.13
CA TYR A 60 10.82 10.17 -5.46
C TYR A 60 9.54 9.34 -5.38
N VAL A 61 8.44 9.90 -5.89
CA VAL A 61 7.13 9.24 -5.97
C VAL A 61 6.86 8.82 -7.41
N SER A 62 6.49 7.56 -7.63
CA SER A 62 6.14 7.06 -8.96
C SER A 62 4.79 7.63 -9.40
N THR A 63 4.81 8.45 -10.42
CA THR A 63 3.58 9.03 -11.03
C THR A 63 3.27 8.46 -12.41
N VAL A 64 4.26 7.87 -13.10
CA VAL A 64 4.12 7.40 -14.49
C VAL A 64 4.92 6.12 -14.72
N SER A 65 4.42 5.23 -15.59
CA SER A 65 5.18 4.09 -16.10
C SER A 65 6.35 4.57 -16.95
N VAL A 66 7.56 4.14 -16.62
CA VAL A 66 8.74 4.35 -17.46
C VAL A 66 8.86 3.18 -18.44
N GLU A 67 9.24 3.48 -19.68
CA GLU A 67 9.41 2.45 -20.71
C GLU A 67 10.53 1.45 -20.36
N PRO A 68 10.43 0.20 -20.84
CA PRO A 68 11.47 -0.81 -20.64
C PRO A 68 12.87 -0.32 -21.07
N GLY A 69 13.87 -0.51 -20.22
CA GLY A 69 15.26 -0.12 -20.49
C GLY A 69 15.69 1.23 -19.91
N MET A 70 14.79 2.03 -19.34
CA MET A 70 15.12 3.33 -18.75
C MET A 70 15.39 3.30 -17.24
N THR A 71 15.35 2.15 -16.60
CA THR A 71 15.42 1.99 -15.15
C THR A 71 16.77 2.29 -14.51
N ASN A 72 17.84 2.27 -15.32
CA ASN A 72 19.19 2.60 -14.86
C ASN A 72 19.58 4.05 -15.21
N GLN A 73 18.66 4.84 -15.77
CA GLN A 73 18.92 6.26 -16.02
C GLN A 73 18.85 7.04 -14.71
N VAL A 74 19.98 7.58 -14.34
CA VAL A 74 20.14 8.52 -13.24
C VAL A 74 19.59 9.85 -13.69
N LEU A 75 18.54 10.35 -13.01
CA LEU A 75 18.12 11.74 -13.17
C LEU A 75 19.12 12.60 -12.41
N GLU A 76 20.04 13.23 -13.13
CA GLU A 76 20.96 14.20 -12.54
C GLU A 76 20.18 15.45 -12.11
N ASN A 77 20.11 15.65 -10.81
CA ASN A 77 19.69 16.93 -10.29
C ASN A 77 20.95 17.80 -10.11
N PRO A 78 21.13 18.89 -10.88
CA PRO A 78 22.37 19.67 -10.87
C PRO A 78 22.68 20.36 -9.55
N LYS A 79 21.78 20.31 -8.57
CA LYS A 79 21.94 20.92 -7.24
C LYS A 79 22.15 19.92 -6.10
N SER A 80 22.06 18.63 -6.31
CA SER A 80 22.35 17.62 -5.29
C SER A 80 23.48 16.70 -5.73
N LYS A 81 24.37 16.37 -4.80
CA LYS A 81 25.44 15.37 -5.03
C LYS A 81 24.87 13.95 -5.16
N ILE A 82 23.58 13.77 -5.00
CA ILE A 82 22.88 12.49 -5.01
C ILE A 82 22.08 12.41 -6.28
N LYS A 83 22.35 11.36 -7.03
CA LYS A 83 21.63 11.03 -8.24
C LYS A 83 20.27 10.49 -7.88
N GLY A 84 19.19 11.13 -8.33
CA GLY A 84 17.84 10.61 -8.21
C GLY A 84 17.72 9.29 -8.96
N SER A 85 17.12 8.26 -8.34
CA SER A 85 16.83 7.01 -9.02
C SER A 85 15.38 6.96 -9.48
N ASN A 86 15.19 6.35 -10.65
CA ASN A 86 13.85 6.06 -11.14
C ASN A 86 13.18 5.01 -10.25
N THR A 87 11.88 5.15 -9.99
CA THR A 87 11.08 4.20 -9.20
C THR A 87 10.80 2.89 -9.94
N GLU A 88 11.08 2.82 -11.24
CA GLU A 88 10.90 1.61 -12.03
C GLU A 88 12.23 0.90 -12.25
N ASN A 89 12.21 -0.40 -12.06
CA ASN A 89 13.33 -1.27 -12.37
C ASN A 89 12.90 -2.25 -13.46
N THR A 90 13.40 -2.05 -14.67
CA THR A 90 13.09 -2.88 -15.83
C THR A 90 14.36 -3.56 -16.33
N GLU A 91 14.37 -4.87 -16.41
CA GLU A 91 15.37 -5.62 -17.16
C GLU A 91 14.77 -6.12 -18.47
N THR A 92 15.60 -6.21 -19.50
CA THR A 92 15.23 -6.39 -20.91
C THR A 92 14.32 -7.60 -21.21
N LYS A 93 14.07 -8.47 -20.22
CA LYS A 93 13.22 -9.69 -20.37
C LYS A 93 12.29 -9.96 -19.19
N GLU A 94 12.29 -9.15 -18.13
CA GLU A 94 11.61 -9.49 -16.87
C GLU A 94 10.42 -8.58 -16.52
N GLY A 95 10.08 -7.60 -17.35
CA GLY A 95 8.98 -6.68 -17.10
C GLY A 95 9.34 -5.53 -16.15
N ALA A 96 8.50 -4.51 -16.11
CA ALA A 96 8.66 -3.33 -15.28
C ALA A 96 8.18 -3.60 -13.84
N ILE A 97 9.00 -3.23 -12.86
CA ILE A 97 8.62 -3.17 -11.45
C ILE A 97 8.50 -1.71 -11.05
N ARG A 98 7.44 -1.35 -10.35
CA ARG A 98 7.19 -0.02 -9.83
C ARG A 98 7.35 -0.01 -8.33
N PHE A 99 8.10 0.96 -7.84
CA PHE A 99 8.23 1.25 -6.42
C PHE A 99 7.48 2.55 -6.13
N ASP A 100 6.71 2.57 -5.05
CA ASP A 100 5.84 3.70 -4.77
C ASP A 100 6.63 4.94 -4.34
N ILE A 101 7.52 4.81 -3.37
CA ILE A 101 8.37 5.90 -2.87
C ILE A 101 9.79 5.37 -2.70
N ILE A 102 10.77 6.03 -3.31
CA ILE A 102 12.20 5.72 -3.14
C ILE A 102 12.94 6.95 -2.63
N PHE A 103 13.80 6.74 -1.66
CA PHE A 103 14.71 7.76 -1.16
C PHE A 103 15.95 7.13 -0.54
N TYR A 104 16.97 7.95 -0.31
CA TYR A 104 18.18 7.55 0.37
C TYR A 104 18.24 8.20 1.75
N VAL A 105 18.77 7.45 2.72
CA VAL A 105 18.94 7.92 4.09
C VAL A 105 20.39 7.72 4.51
N ARG A 106 20.97 8.73 5.13
CA ARG A 106 22.30 8.65 5.70
C ARG A 106 22.23 7.96 7.04
N MET A 107 22.95 6.86 7.17
CA MET A 107 23.11 6.09 8.40
C MET A 107 24.55 6.18 8.91
N LYS A 108 24.82 5.66 10.12
CA LYS A 108 26.17 5.67 10.71
C LYS A 108 27.21 4.93 9.88
N ASP A 109 26.80 3.90 9.18
CA ASP A 109 27.63 3.02 8.33
C ASP A 109 27.59 3.38 6.84
N GLY A 110 27.01 4.53 6.49
CA GLY A 110 26.90 5.02 5.14
C GLY A 110 25.48 5.33 4.68
N ILE A 111 25.28 5.36 3.38
CA ILE A 111 23.97 5.63 2.76
C ILE A 111 23.21 4.32 2.58
N SER A 112 21.97 4.27 3.00
CA SER A 112 21.05 3.16 2.74
C SER A 112 19.93 3.60 1.79
N GLN A 113 19.50 2.69 0.92
CA GLN A 113 18.36 2.91 0.04
C GLN A 113 17.09 2.40 0.71
N ILE A 114 16.11 3.25 0.81
CA ILE A 114 14.84 2.91 1.43
C ILE A 114 13.73 3.03 0.40
N ILE A 115 12.88 2.01 0.35
CA ILE A 115 11.69 1.94 -0.47
C ILE A 115 10.51 1.83 0.47
N VAL A 116 9.52 2.69 0.28
CA VAL A 116 8.23 2.57 0.94
C VAL A 116 7.20 2.16 -0.10
N ASN A 117 6.63 0.98 0.07
CA ASN A 117 5.52 0.52 -0.75
C ASN A 117 4.23 0.62 0.05
N ILE A 118 3.22 1.22 -0.56
CA ILE A 118 1.88 1.28 0.00
C ILE A 118 1.02 0.26 -0.72
N GLU A 119 0.68 -0.83 -0.07
CA GLU A 119 -0.28 -1.77 -0.62
C GLU A 119 -1.69 -1.34 -0.19
N ALA A 120 -2.29 -0.41 -0.92
CA ALA A 120 -3.63 0.14 -0.66
C ALA A 120 -4.78 -0.83 -1.03
N GLN A 121 -4.50 -2.08 -1.40
CA GLN A 121 -5.54 -3.03 -1.76
C GLN A 121 -6.27 -3.52 -0.50
N LYS A 122 -7.53 -3.08 -0.34
CA LYS A 122 -8.49 -3.66 0.63
C LYS A 122 -8.75 -5.17 0.44
N ASN A 123 -8.27 -5.77 -0.64
CA ASN A 123 -8.25 -7.21 -0.84
C ASN A 123 -6.89 -7.76 -0.42
N SER A 124 -6.85 -8.37 0.74
CA SER A 124 -5.72 -9.13 1.27
C SER A 124 -5.27 -10.32 0.38
N SER A 125 -5.85 -10.49 -0.79
CA SER A 125 -5.56 -11.59 -1.72
C SER A 125 -5.55 -11.12 -3.18
N PRO A 126 -4.43 -10.53 -3.65
CA PRO A 126 -4.27 -10.16 -5.07
C PRO A 126 -4.06 -11.37 -6.01
N GLY A 127 -4.39 -12.60 -5.56
CA GLY A 127 -4.13 -13.85 -6.30
C GLY A 127 -2.72 -14.42 -6.08
N TYR A 128 -1.86 -13.75 -5.29
CA TYR A 128 -0.52 -14.19 -4.90
C TYR A 128 -0.18 -13.75 -3.46
N ALA A 129 0.81 -14.42 -2.86
CA ALA A 129 1.29 -14.04 -1.53
C ALA A 129 2.10 -12.73 -1.58
N LEU A 130 1.64 -11.70 -0.86
CA LEU A 130 2.28 -10.39 -0.81
C LEU A 130 3.75 -10.46 -0.32
N MET A 131 4.04 -11.37 0.62
CA MET A 131 5.38 -11.64 1.08
C MET A 131 6.34 -12.04 -0.04
N ASN A 132 5.90 -12.89 -0.99
CA ASN A 132 6.73 -13.30 -2.13
C ASN A 132 7.06 -12.11 -3.03
N ARG A 133 6.11 -11.20 -3.21
CA ARG A 133 6.33 -9.95 -3.95
C ARG A 133 7.33 -9.05 -3.21
N ALA A 134 7.23 -8.93 -1.88
CA ALA A 134 8.16 -8.13 -1.09
C ALA A 134 9.61 -8.67 -1.18
N ILE A 135 9.78 -9.97 -1.10
CA ILE A 135 11.09 -10.62 -1.30
C ILE A 135 11.64 -10.29 -2.69
N PHE A 136 10.83 -10.50 -3.73
CA PHE A 136 11.26 -10.26 -5.12
C PHE A 136 11.66 -8.79 -5.33
N TYR A 137 10.88 -7.84 -4.82
CA TYR A 137 11.18 -6.42 -4.94
C TYR A 137 12.47 -6.04 -4.20
N THR A 138 12.69 -6.56 -3.00
CA THR A 138 13.91 -6.32 -2.24
C THR A 138 15.14 -6.86 -2.97
N CYS A 139 15.06 -8.09 -3.51
CA CYS A 139 16.14 -8.68 -4.33
C CYS A 139 16.44 -7.84 -5.58
N ARG A 140 15.41 -7.33 -6.26
CA ARG A 140 15.57 -6.48 -7.44
C ARG A 140 16.30 -5.18 -7.10
N MET A 141 15.99 -4.56 -5.97
CA MET A 141 16.67 -3.34 -5.54
C MET A 141 18.14 -3.58 -5.21
N ILE A 142 18.47 -4.71 -4.59
CA ILE A 142 19.87 -5.08 -4.36
C ILE A 142 20.58 -5.30 -5.70
N SER A 143 19.98 -6.07 -6.60
CA SER A 143 20.55 -6.36 -7.93
C SER A 143 20.74 -5.11 -8.78
N SER A 144 19.79 -4.15 -8.72
CA SER A 144 19.83 -2.93 -9.52
C SER A 144 20.89 -1.92 -9.10
N GLN A 145 21.58 -2.14 -8.00
CA GLN A 145 22.70 -1.29 -7.57
C GLN A 145 23.92 -1.45 -8.47
N LYS A 146 24.06 -2.60 -9.12
CA LYS A 146 25.17 -2.83 -10.07
C LYS A 146 25.06 -1.86 -11.24
N GLU A 147 26.20 -1.27 -11.64
CA GLU A 147 26.36 -0.23 -12.67
C GLU A 147 25.66 1.11 -12.35
N ARG A 148 24.98 1.19 -11.21
CA ARG A 148 24.38 2.42 -10.69
C ARG A 148 25.14 2.92 -9.46
N ASP A 149 25.24 2.10 -8.43
CA ASP A 149 25.84 2.45 -7.14
C ASP A 149 27.26 1.88 -7.01
N PHE A 150 27.55 0.77 -7.69
CA PHE A 150 28.88 0.20 -7.81
C PHE A 150 29.11 -0.39 -9.20
N THR A 151 30.39 -0.48 -9.61
CA THR A 151 30.81 -1.00 -10.93
C THR A 151 31.73 -2.19 -10.80
N ASN A 152 31.84 -2.98 -11.85
CA ASN A 152 32.71 -4.15 -11.92
C ASN A 152 32.42 -5.17 -10.82
N SER A 153 33.44 -5.52 -10.02
CA SER A 153 33.35 -6.49 -8.94
C SER A 153 33.41 -5.86 -7.54
N ASN A 154 33.09 -4.56 -7.42
CA ASN A 154 33.14 -3.84 -6.15
C ASN A 154 31.88 -4.11 -5.31
N TYR A 155 31.57 -5.38 -5.04
CA TYR A 155 30.39 -5.80 -4.29
C TYR A 155 30.35 -5.26 -2.84
N ASP A 156 31.50 -4.88 -2.28
CA ASP A 156 31.58 -4.29 -0.94
C ASP A 156 30.97 -2.88 -0.88
N ASP A 157 30.79 -2.23 -2.04
CA ASP A 157 30.15 -0.91 -2.15
C ASP A 157 28.61 -0.99 -2.13
N MET A 158 28.04 -2.21 -2.13
CA MET A 158 26.59 -2.36 -1.99
C MET A 158 26.09 -1.68 -0.72
N VAL A 159 24.98 -0.94 -0.85
CA VAL A 159 24.28 -0.29 0.25
C VAL A 159 23.09 -1.11 0.72
N LYS A 160 22.72 -0.96 1.99
CA LYS A 160 21.54 -1.60 2.58
C LYS A 160 20.27 -1.21 1.84
N VAL A 161 19.37 -2.17 1.71
CA VAL A 161 18.01 -1.96 1.19
C VAL A 161 17.02 -2.25 2.31
N TYR A 162 16.13 -1.30 2.54
CA TYR A 162 14.93 -1.49 3.37
C TYR A 162 13.70 -1.36 2.47
N SER A 163 12.94 -2.42 2.34
CA SER A 163 11.65 -2.42 1.64
C SER A 163 10.54 -2.44 2.67
N ILE A 164 9.80 -1.32 2.84
CA ILE A 164 8.78 -1.14 3.87
C ILE A 164 7.41 -1.24 3.20
N TRP A 165 6.58 -2.18 3.65
CA TRP A 165 5.26 -2.47 3.11
C TRP A 165 4.19 -2.07 4.12
N ILE A 166 3.37 -1.08 3.76
CA ILE A 166 2.24 -0.65 4.58
C ILE A 166 0.99 -1.28 3.98
N CYS A 167 0.34 -2.13 4.77
CA CYS A 167 -0.78 -2.99 4.36
C CYS A 167 -2.06 -2.64 5.16
N PRO A 168 -2.83 -1.62 4.73
CA PRO A 168 -4.10 -1.32 5.35
C PRO A 168 -5.13 -2.43 5.09
N GLY A 169 -6.00 -2.71 6.07
CA GLY A 169 -7.06 -3.72 5.93
C GLY A 169 -6.64 -5.14 6.28
N VAL A 170 -5.49 -5.31 6.93
CA VAL A 170 -5.15 -6.52 7.69
C VAL A 170 -5.93 -6.47 9.01
N ASN A 171 -6.52 -7.60 9.42
CA ASN A 171 -7.38 -7.68 10.63
C ASN A 171 -6.61 -7.64 11.96
N LYS A 172 -5.37 -7.15 11.94
CA LYS A 172 -4.50 -7.07 13.12
C LYS A 172 -3.37 -6.07 12.89
N ASN A 173 -3.12 -5.20 13.86
CA ASN A 173 -1.92 -4.39 13.91
C ASN A 173 -0.70 -5.28 14.17
N CYS A 174 0.24 -5.30 13.23
CA CYS A 174 1.46 -6.09 13.33
C CYS A 174 2.61 -5.43 12.56
N LEU A 175 3.82 -5.71 13.02
CA LEU A 175 5.05 -5.30 12.38
C LEU A 175 6.03 -6.47 12.38
N ASN A 176 6.46 -6.88 11.18
CA ASN A 176 7.39 -7.97 11.00
C ASN A 176 8.61 -7.50 10.20
N HIS A 177 9.79 -7.72 10.73
CA HIS A 177 11.06 -7.47 10.06
C HIS A 177 11.66 -8.78 9.57
N PHE A 178 11.97 -8.85 8.28
CA PHE A 178 12.58 -9.99 7.61
C PHE A 178 13.99 -9.59 7.15
N HIS A 179 14.97 -10.40 7.51
CA HIS A 179 16.38 -10.15 7.22
C HIS A 179 17.14 -11.48 7.09
N ILE A 180 18.36 -11.44 6.57
CA ILE A 180 19.20 -12.63 6.42
C ILE A 180 19.81 -13.00 7.78
N THR A 181 19.67 -14.27 8.16
CA THR A 181 20.36 -14.89 9.28
C THR A 181 21.20 -16.06 8.78
N ASP A 182 22.19 -16.52 9.55
CA ASP A 182 22.97 -17.70 9.26
C ASP A 182 22.89 -18.71 10.38
N ASP A 183 22.79 -19.99 9.99
CA ASP A 183 22.86 -21.13 10.88
C ASP A 183 24.13 -21.92 10.59
N ALA A 184 24.95 -22.18 11.60
CA ALA A 184 26.14 -23.01 11.47
C ALA A 184 25.74 -24.49 11.43
N LEU A 185 25.64 -25.08 10.25
CA LEU A 185 25.26 -26.49 10.08
C LEU A 185 26.40 -27.44 10.41
N VAL A 186 27.65 -27.09 10.05
CA VAL A 186 28.87 -27.84 10.38
C VAL A 186 30.01 -26.84 10.58
N GLY A 187 30.60 -26.85 11.79
CA GLY A 187 31.61 -25.88 12.14
C GLY A 187 31.08 -24.45 12.14
N ASN A 188 31.90 -23.51 12.59
CA ASN A 188 31.54 -22.10 12.54
C ASN A 188 32.69 -21.32 11.92
N TYR A 189 32.37 -20.54 10.85
CA TYR A 189 33.31 -19.64 10.19
C TYR A 189 32.65 -18.29 9.97
N LYS A 190 33.32 -17.23 10.39
CA LYS A 190 32.83 -15.89 10.19
C LYS A 190 33.18 -15.42 8.78
N TRP A 191 32.24 -15.60 7.86
CA TRP A 191 32.38 -15.11 6.49
C TRP A 191 32.47 -13.59 6.47
N PRO A 192 33.48 -13.01 5.80
CA PRO A 192 33.55 -11.56 5.64
C PRO A 192 32.41 -11.06 4.75
N GLY A 193 31.92 -9.84 5.00
CA GLY A 193 30.86 -9.19 4.23
C GLY A 193 29.76 -8.60 5.10
N LYS A 194 28.81 -7.94 4.44
CA LYS A 194 27.66 -7.29 5.07
C LYS A 194 26.45 -8.24 5.05
N LYS A 195 25.96 -8.68 6.20
CA LYS A 195 24.78 -9.55 6.32
C LYS A 195 23.47 -8.79 6.31
N ASP A 196 23.51 -7.48 6.53
CA ASP A 196 22.38 -6.60 6.74
C ASP A 196 21.97 -5.80 5.48
N LEU A 197 22.40 -6.28 4.30
CA LEU A 197 22.06 -5.65 3.02
C LEU A 197 20.58 -5.82 2.65
N PHE A 198 19.96 -6.93 3.09
CA PHE A 198 18.59 -7.31 2.73
C PHE A 198 17.66 -7.14 3.93
N ASN A 199 16.76 -6.19 3.85
CA ASN A 199 15.74 -5.99 4.86
C ASN A 199 14.39 -5.70 4.19
N PHE A 200 13.32 -6.37 4.60
CA PHE A 200 11.99 -5.91 4.31
C PHE A 200 11.11 -5.97 5.55
N ILE A 201 10.18 -5.03 5.64
CA ILE A 201 9.33 -4.83 6.80
C ILE A 201 7.88 -4.83 6.32
N MET A 202 7.05 -5.63 6.97
CA MET A 202 5.62 -5.66 6.70
C MET A 202 4.86 -5.10 7.89
N ILE A 203 4.05 -4.07 7.65
CA ILE A 203 3.23 -3.39 8.63
C ILE A 203 1.77 -3.68 8.28
N GLY A 204 1.12 -4.50 9.08
CA GLY A 204 -0.33 -4.71 8.99
C GLY A 204 -1.07 -3.65 9.81
N LEU A 205 -2.11 -3.07 9.24
CA LEU A 205 -2.95 -2.06 9.88
C LEU A 205 -4.40 -2.53 9.95
N ASP A 206 -4.96 -2.59 11.17
CA ASP A 206 -6.37 -2.81 11.42
C ASP A 206 -7.11 -1.46 11.48
N CYS A 207 -7.33 -0.86 10.32
CA CYS A 207 -8.00 0.43 10.21
C CYS A 207 -9.49 0.38 10.55
N GLU A 208 -10.11 -0.81 10.64
CA GLU A 208 -11.56 -0.97 10.89
C GLU A 208 -11.90 -1.06 12.39
N SER A 209 -11.04 -1.72 13.18
CA SER A 209 -11.24 -1.88 14.63
C SER A 209 -10.89 -0.63 15.44
N SER A 210 -10.38 0.40 14.82
CA SER A 210 -9.82 1.60 15.45
C SER A 210 -10.85 2.49 16.20
N GLN A 211 -11.96 1.94 16.69
CA GLN A 211 -12.85 2.68 17.62
C GLN A 211 -12.19 3.05 18.96
N LYS A 212 -10.93 2.63 19.20
CA LYS A 212 -10.17 2.91 20.42
C LYS A 212 -8.80 3.54 20.14
N LEU A 213 -8.69 4.40 19.12
CA LEU A 213 -7.43 5.05 18.73
C LEU A 213 -6.72 5.79 19.87
N SER A 214 -7.48 6.28 20.88
CA SER A 214 -6.94 7.05 22.01
C SER A 214 -6.73 6.26 23.31
N GLN A 215 -7.02 4.95 23.39
CA GLN A 215 -7.03 4.24 24.67
C GLN A 215 -6.13 3.01 24.79
N SER A 216 -5.51 2.54 23.72
CA SER A 216 -4.63 1.38 23.82
C SER A 216 -3.17 1.81 24.05
N LYS A 217 -2.79 1.90 25.33
CA LYS A 217 -1.38 2.08 25.76
C LYS A 217 -0.42 0.97 25.29
N THR A 218 -0.91 0.01 24.54
CA THR A 218 -0.15 -1.16 24.05
C THR A 218 0.20 -1.09 22.56
N GLU A 219 -0.35 -0.13 21.81
CA GLU A 219 -0.01 0.05 20.40
C GLU A 219 1.24 0.91 20.22
N SER A 220 2.10 0.54 19.26
CA SER A 220 3.26 1.37 18.95
C SER A 220 2.82 2.71 18.34
N GLU A 221 3.57 3.77 18.61
CA GLU A 221 3.39 5.12 18.04
C GLU A 221 3.24 5.07 16.49
N LEU A 222 3.99 4.17 15.83
CA LEU A 222 3.89 3.96 14.39
C LEU A 222 2.50 3.47 13.96
N HIS A 223 1.91 2.50 14.68
CA HIS A 223 0.58 1.99 14.35
C HIS A 223 -0.50 3.04 14.60
N GLN A 224 -0.38 3.81 15.70
CA GLN A 224 -1.32 4.91 15.97
C GLN A 224 -1.27 5.94 14.84
N PHE A 225 -0.08 6.38 14.46
CA PHE A 225 0.14 7.30 13.34
C PHE A 225 -0.47 6.79 12.02
N LEU A 226 -0.11 5.58 11.61
CA LEU A 226 -0.57 5.02 10.34
C LEU A 226 -2.09 4.71 10.36
N ASN A 227 -2.64 4.25 11.48
CA ASN A 227 -4.08 4.03 11.62
C ASN A 227 -4.88 5.34 11.52
N ILE A 228 -4.41 6.44 12.12
CA ILE A 228 -5.00 7.77 11.93
C ILE A 228 -4.97 8.16 10.46
N LEU A 229 -3.83 8.00 9.82
CA LEU A 229 -3.62 8.39 8.42
C LEU A 229 -4.57 7.65 7.48
N PHE A 230 -4.67 6.31 7.61
CA PHE A 230 -5.46 5.44 6.72
C PHE A 230 -6.90 5.19 7.17
N SER A 231 -7.34 5.73 8.31
CA SER A 231 -8.73 5.62 8.75
C SER A 231 -9.69 6.24 7.72
N SER A 232 -10.72 5.50 7.34
CA SER A 232 -11.83 6.03 6.54
C SER A 232 -12.93 6.69 7.39
N LYS A 233 -12.84 6.57 8.72
CA LYS A 233 -13.85 7.06 9.68
C LYS A 233 -13.55 8.46 10.21
N LEU A 234 -12.29 8.90 10.11
CA LEU A 234 -11.84 10.21 10.59
C LEU A 234 -11.89 11.23 9.44
N SER A 235 -12.44 12.38 9.72
CA SER A 235 -12.36 13.54 8.84
C SER A 235 -10.92 14.08 8.77
N GLY A 236 -10.62 14.87 7.74
CA GLY A 236 -9.30 15.49 7.61
C GLY A 236 -8.93 16.36 8.82
N GLU A 237 -9.88 17.12 9.36
CA GLU A 237 -9.66 17.96 10.55
C GLU A 237 -9.38 17.12 11.81
N GLU A 238 -10.08 16.01 12.00
CA GLU A 238 -9.82 15.09 13.11
C GLU A 238 -8.44 14.44 13.00
N LYS A 239 -8.04 14.04 11.79
CA LYS A 239 -6.69 13.50 11.54
C LYS A 239 -5.62 14.53 11.88
N VAL A 240 -5.77 15.78 11.42
CA VAL A 240 -4.85 16.87 11.74
C VAL A 240 -4.73 17.05 13.25
N ARG A 241 -5.86 17.14 13.96
CA ARG A 241 -5.87 17.29 15.42
C ARG A 241 -5.14 16.14 16.13
N LEU A 242 -5.44 14.89 15.75
CA LEU A 242 -4.84 13.72 16.39
C LEU A 242 -3.33 13.61 16.09
N LEU A 243 -2.89 13.97 14.89
CA LEU A 243 -1.46 13.98 14.53
C LEU A 243 -0.69 15.05 15.30
N ASP A 244 -1.22 16.26 15.37
CA ASP A 244 -0.55 17.41 16.00
C ASP A 244 -0.63 17.35 17.53
N GLU A 245 -1.84 17.18 18.11
CA GLU A 245 -2.05 17.28 19.56
C GLU A 245 -1.70 15.98 20.31
N GLU A 246 -1.92 14.80 19.73
CA GLU A 246 -1.71 13.53 20.46
C GLU A 246 -0.38 12.85 20.12
N LEU A 247 0.14 13.04 18.90
CA LEU A 247 1.39 12.40 18.45
C LEU A 247 2.58 13.37 18.28
N ASP A 248 2.39 14.67 18.52
CA ASP A 248 3.42 15.72 18.32
C ASP A 248 4.03 15.68 16.90
N ILE A 249 3.19 15.32 15.89
CA ILE A 249 3.57 15.31 14.50
C ILE A 249 3.11 16.62 13.86
N PRO A 250 4.03 17.53 13.51
CA PRO A 250 3.65 18.84 12.98
C PRO A 250 2.94 18.72 11.62
N VAL A 251 1.79 19.37 11.52
CA VAL A 251 0.96 19.39 10.30
C VAL A 251 0.93 20.81 9.74
N ASP A 252 1.69 21.03 8.66
CA ASP A 252 1.65 22.29 7.91
C ASP A 252 0.39 22.38 6.99
N GLU A 253 0.20 23.53 6.35
CA GLU A 253 -0.96 23.75 5.49
C GLU A 253 -1.01 22.77 4.30
N LYS A 254 0.14 22.45 3.73
CA LYS A 254 0.25 21.50 2.63
C LYS A 254 -0.18 20.09 3.03
N ILE A 255 0.29 19.61 4.20
CA ILE A 255 -0.13 18.31 4.76
C ILE A 255 -1.63 18.32 5.03
N ARG A 256 -2.17 19.42 5.56
CA ARG A 256 -3.62 19.60 5.82
C ARG A 256 -4.44 19.47 4.55
N GLU A 257 -4.05 20.16 3.48
CA GLU A 257 -4.73 20.05 2.18
C GLU A 257 -4.69 18.62 1.63
N GLU A 258 -3.52 17.98 1.65
CA GLU A 258 -3.34 16.60 1.17
C GLU A 258 -4.15 15.58 1.99
N LEU A 259 -4.27 15.76 3.30
CA LEU A 259 -5.13 14.94 4.18
C LEU A 259 -6.62 15.11 3.82
N ASN A 260 -7.07 16.34 3.62
CA ASN A 260 -8.46 16.63 3.24
C ASN A 260 -8.80 16.02 1.87
N ASP A 261 -7.91 16.16 0.90
CA ASP A 261 -8.08 15.56 -0.43
C ASP A 261 -8.20 14.04 -0.37
N MET A 262 -7.36 13.39 0.46
CA MET A 262 -7.40 11.95 0.65
C MET A 262 -8.71 11.51 1.34
N CYS A 263 -9.21 12.24 2.32
CA CYS A 263 -10.47 11.96 3.01
C CYS A 263 -11.67 12.10 2.07
N ASN A 264 -11.76 13.17 1.31
CA ASN A 264 -12.82 13.40 0.34
C ASN A 264 -12.91 12.27 -0.71
N LEU A 265 -11.75 11.77 -1.18
CA LEU A 265 -11.69 10.64 -2.10
C LEU A 265 -12.13 9.34 -1.45
N SER A 266 -11.76 9.10 -0.19
CA SER A 266 -12.18 7.93 0.59
C SER A 266 -13.70 7.88 0.75
N GLU A 267 -14.32 8.98 1.17
CA GLU A 267 -15.78 9.10 1.30
C GLU A 267 -16.49 8.84 -0.02
N GLY A 268 -16.01 9.42 -1.11
CA GLY A 268 -16.56 9.20 -2.45
C GLY A 268 -16.45 7.76 -2.94
N ILE A 269 -15.38 7.04 -2.58
CA ILE A 269 -15.21 5.62 -2.89
C ILE A 269 -16.20 4.78 -2.07
N GLU A 270 -16.36 5.07 -0.78
CA GLU A 270 -17.26 4.37 0.14
C GLU A 270 -18.72 4.55 -0.28
N GLU A 271 -19.15 5.78 -0.56
CA GLU A 271 -20.50 6.08 -1.03
C GLU A 271 -20.85 5.31 -2.31
N LYS A 272 -19.94 5.30 -3.28
CA LYS A 272 -20.12 4.53 -4.53
C LYS A 272 -20.14 3.03 -4.28
N GLY A 273 -19.29 2.55 -3.36
CA GLY A 273 -19.27 1.15 -2.92
C GLY A 273 -20.58 0.73 -2.28
N MET A 274 -21.11 1.53 -1.37
CA MET A 274 -22.39 1.31 -0.69
C MET A 274 -23.55 1.31 -1.68
N LYS A 275 -23.65 2.28 -2.58
CA LYS A 275 -24.68 2.34 -3.63
C LYS A 275 -24.64 1.09 -4.53
N LYS A 276 -23.43 0.63 -4.90
CA LYS A 276 -23.25 -0.58 -5.71
C LYS A 276 -23.65 -1.84 -4.94
N GLY A 277 -23.23 -1.94 -3.68
CA GLY A 277 -23.60 -3.06 -2.80
C GLY A 277 -25.10 -3.15 -2.59
N MET A 278 -25.76 -2.02 -2.29
CA MET A 278 -27.19 -1.93 -2.11
C MET A 278 -27.95 -2.36 -3.38
N LYS A 279 -27.55 -1.85 -4.55
CA LYS A 279 -28.15 -2.23 -5.83
C LYS A 279 -28.02 -3.73 -6.10
N LYS A 280 -26.82 -4.28 -5.88
CA LYS A 280 -26.57 -5.71 -6.04
C LYS A 280 -27.36 -6.55 -5.05
N GLY A 281 -27.46 -6.11 -3.79
CA GLY A 281 -28.26 -6.77 -2.75
C GLY A 281 -29.73 -6.82 -3.11
N ILE A 282 -30.31 -5.71 -3.58
CA ILE A 282 -31.70 -5.64 -4.05
C ILE A 282 -31.92 -6.59 -5.25
N GLU A 283 -31.01 -6.57 -6.23
CA GLU A 283 -31.09 -7.46 -7.41
C GLU A 283 -31.00 -8.94 -7.00
N THR A 284 -30.05 -9.29 -6.12
CA THR A 284 -29.89 -10.67 -5.62
C THR A 284 -31.12 -11.12 -4.83
N GLY A 285 -31.60 -10.32 -3.88
CA GLY A 285 -32.80 -10.63 -3.08
C GLY A 285 -34.06 -10.78 -3.92
N ARG A 286 -34.18 -9.98 -5.00
CA ARG A 286 -35.26 -10.12 -5.96
C ARG A 286 -35.17 -11.46 -6.73
N LEU A 287 -33.97 -11.85 -7.20
CA LEU A 287 -33.75 -13.12 -7.87
C LEU A 287 -33.94 -14.31 -6.93
N GLU A 288 -33.56 -14.23 -5.68
CA GLU A 288 -33.84 -15.24 -4.65
C GLU A 288 -35.34 -15.43 -4.44
N THR A 289 -36.09 -14.33 -4.32
CA THR A 289 -37.55 -14.35 -4.19
C THR A 289 -38.23 -15.02 -5.42
N ILE A 290 -37.72 -14.71 -6.61
CA ILE A 290 -38.22 -15.36 -7.85
C ILE A 290 -37.89 -16.85 -7.84
N ALA A 291 -36.66 -17.24 -7.45
CA ALA A 291 -36.28 -18.65 -7.35
C ALA A 291 -37.13 -19.43 -6.34
N GLU A 292 -37.47 -18.82 -5.20
CA GLU A 292 -38.34 -19.41 -4.20
C GLU A 292 -39.76 -19.57 -4.70
N CYS A 293 -40.27 -18.59 -5.45
CA CYS A 293 -41.57 -18.72 -6.14
C CYS A 293 -41.59 -19.84 -7.19
N LEU A 294 -40.47 -20.05 -7.89
CA LEU A 294 -40.31 -21.13 -8.87
C LEU A 294 -40.20 -22.52 -8.23
N ARG A 295 -39.64 -22.65 -7.02
CA ARG A 295 -39.55 -23.90 -6.25
C ARG A 295 -40.95 -24.38 -5.80
N ASN A 296 -41.80 -23.42 -5.41
CA ASN A 296 -43.11 -23.69 -4.78
C ASN A 296 -44.28 -23.48 -5.74
N GLY A 297 -44.05 -23.06 -6.98
CA GLY A 297 -45.09 -22.71 -7.94
C GLY A 297 -44.64 -22.87 -9.39
N THR A 298 -45.26 -22.10 -10.26
CA THR A 298 -44.98 -22.13 -11.69
C THR A 298 -44.34 -20.83 -12.18
N MET A 299 -43.72 -20.87 -13.37
CA MET A 299 -43.22 -19.67 -14.07
C MET A 299 -44.32 -18.59 -14.24
N ASN A 300 -45.57 -19.03 -14.44
CA ASN A 300 -46.71 -18.11 -14.55
C ASN A 300 -47.03 -17.42 -13.22
N ASP A 301 -46.82 -18.10 -12.10
CA ASP A 301 -46.97 -17.50 -10.77
C ASP A 301 -45.91 -16.43 -10.50
N ALA A 302 -44.65 -16.68 -10.85
CA ALA A 302 -43.59 -15.68 -10.75
C ALA A 302 -43.87 -14.44 -11.61
N LYS A 303 -44.36 -14.63 -12.84
CA LYS A 303 -44.77 -13.52 -13.71
C LYS A 303 -45.95 -12.74 -13.15
N ARG A 304 -46.96 -13.44 -12.63
CA ARG A 304 -48.20 -12.84 -12.12
C ARG A 304 -48.02 -12.14 -10.77
N LEU A 305 -47.39 -12.80 -9.80
CA LEU A 305 -47.29 -12.34 -8.43
C LEU A 305 -46.12 -11.35 -8.23
N LEU A 306 -44.97 -11.65 -8.83
CA LEU A 306 -43.75 -10.87 -8.68
C LEU A 306 -43.48 -9.93 -9.86
N LYS A 307 -44.31 -9.97 -10.89
CA LYS A 307 -44.09 -9.24 -12.16
C LYS A 307 -42.68 -9.49 -12.73
N ALA A 308 -42.19 -10.74 -12.56
CA ALA A 308 -40.86 -11.12 -12.98
C ALA A 308 -40.77 -11.16 -14.51
N THR A 309 -39.69 -10.61 -15.04
CA THR A 309 -39.39 -10.68 -16.48
C THR A 309 -38.83 -12.05 -16.85
N GLY A 310 -38.87 -12.42 -18.14
CA GLY A 310 -38.27 -13.67 -18.62
C GLY A 310 -36.76 -13.74 -18.28
N GLU A 311 -36.04 -12.63 -18.44
CA GLU A 311 -34.60 -12.53 -18.12
C GLU A 311 -34.31 -12.72 -16.64
N GLU A 312 -35.14 -12.15 -15.75
CA GLU A 312 -35.00 -12.36 -14.30
C GLU A 312 -35.28 -13.81 -13.89
N ILE A 313 -36.26 -14.46 -14.50
CA ILE A 313 -36.59 -15.87 -14.27
C ILE A 313 -35.43 -16.78 -14.70
N GLU A 314 -34.83 -16.51 -15.86
CA GLU A 314 -33.68 -17.25 -16.36
C GLU A 314 -32.46 -17.09 -15.44
N LYS A 315 -32.12 -15.88 -15.06
CA LYS A 315 -31.04 -15.58 -14.10
C LYS A 315 -31.28 -16.24 -12.74
N ALA A 316 -32.51 -16.19 -12.22
CA ALA A 316 -32.83 -16.79 -10.93
C ALA A 316 -32.70 -18.33 -10.98
N THR A 317 -33.12 -18.95 -12.10
CA THR A 317 -32.97 -20.38 -12.33
C THR A 317 -31.51 -20.80 -12.42
N GLU A 318 -30.69 -20.03 -13.12
CA GLU A 318 -29.26 -20.30 -13.29
C GLU A 318 -28.48 -20.18 -11.99
N LEU A 319 -28.74 -19.13 -11.22
CA LEU A 319 -27.97 -18.82 -10.00
C LEU A 319 -28.38 -19.67 -8.78
N PHE A 320 -29.64 -20.02 -8.65
CA PHE A 320 -30.18 -20.59 -7.41
C PHE A 320 -30.86 -21.97 -7.57
N LEU A 321 -31.18 -22.39 -8.77
CA LEU A 321 -31.87 -23.66 -9.02
C LEU A 321 -31.01 -24.71 -9.74
N LYS A 322 -30.02 -24.31 -10.55
CA LYS A 322 -29.06 -25.21 -11.23
C LYS A 322 -27.82 -25.62 -10.41
N LYS A 323 -27.65 -25.14 -9.19
CA LYS A 323 -26.54 -25.50 -8.31
C LYS A 323 -26.78 -26.71 -7.41
N GLY A 324 -27.76 -27.56 -7.75
CA GLY A 324 -28.17 -28.76 -7.00
C GLY A 324 -28.04 -30.09 -7.77
N GLU A 325 -27.25 -30.14 -8.84
CA GLU A 325 -26.82 -31.39 -9.48
C GLU A 325 -25.31 -31.64 -9.33
#